data_44c21207890bd044c97b69014c6646f1
#
_entry.id   44c21207890bd044c97b69014c6646f1
#
_cell.length_a   1.000
_cell.length_b   1.000
_cell.length_c   1.000
_cell.angle_alpha   90.00
_cell.angle_beta   90.00
_cell.angle_gamma   90.00
#
_symmetry.space_group_name_H-M   'P 1'
#
loop_
_entity.id
_entity.type
_entity.pdbx_description
1 polymer ?
#
loop_
_entity_poly.entity_id
_entity_poly.type
_entity_poly.pdbx_seq_one_letter_code
_entity_poly.pdbx_strand_id
1 'polypeptide(L)'
;MKKKFYIVLILCLLMTFSVGCAQITIKRGDIDTGFTKSDYSMFKNKKSVTLKFDLDKNTKYDLEISNDCGNVEVLPSSSDQLEVYGEVYYTDKKDISENYEFIKCHVDDKLASIKANREKYKTNDFIVNLKVLVPEQDFAKVNIDTSNDEIVINSFNCDEFYLDTSNGILKMKESKIANSDINISNGSVDLKDSNFADIVINTSNSEIALNNTEFVNLEGNASNGSIEVNDVSNIAENLILTNSNGPINIDLSNVENDIKLNLLGLDSINCKANINESKYKLDEASGELSKIEADNDSDHTLIGEIGTSNGDITIK
;
A
#
# COMPACT_ATOMS: atom_id res chain seq x y z
N MET A 1 -15.37 -46.22 -28.78
CA MET A 1 -14.29 -45.63 -27.97
C MET A 1 -14.69 -44.18 -27.63
N LYS A 2 -15.22 -43.98 -26.43
CA LYS A 2 -15.69 -42.68 -25.96
C LYS A 2 -14.59 -42.02 -25.17
N LYS A 3 -14.11 -40.90 -25.67
CA LYS A 3 -13.09 -40.08 -24.98
C LYS A 3 -13.72 -39.40 -23.77
N LYS A 4 -13.33 -39.79 -22.58
CA LYS A 4 -13.51 -39.01 -21.37
C LYS A 4 -12.44 -37.94 -21.36
N PHE A 5 -12.81 -36.72 -21.64
CA PHE A 5 -11.95 -35.54 -21.48
C PHE A 5 -12.47 -34.71 -20.29
N TYR A 6 -11.85 -34.83 -19.21
CA TYR A 6 -11.27 -33.90 -18.27
C TYR A 6 -12.11 -32.74 -17.77
N ILE A 7 -12.74 -33.01 -16.66
CA ILE A 7 -13.04 -32.06 -15.60
C ILE A 7 -11.95 -32.22 -14.55
N VAL A 8 -10.82 -31.61 -14.73
CA VAL A 8 -9.70 -31.59 -13.74
C VAL A 8 -9.16 -30.17 -13.52
N LEU A 9 -9.76 -29.15 -14.12
CA LEU A 9 -9.21 -27.80 -14.07
C LEU A 9 -10.07 -26.76 -13.31
N ILE A 10 -10.94 -27.19 -12.41
CA ILE A 10 -11.73 -26.27 -11.58
C ILE A 10 -11.61 -26.62 -10.09
N LEU A 11 -10.58 -27.27 -9.68
CA LEU A 11 -10.40 -27.65 -8.25
C LEU A 11 -9.20 -26.97 -7.58
N CYS A 12 -8.63 -25.95 -8.18
CA CYS A 12 -7.51 -25.21 -7.57
C CYS A 12 -7.88 -23.78 -7.12
N LEU A 13 -9.17 -23.42 -7.09
CA LEU A 13 -9.57 -22.06 -6.71
C LEU A 13 -10.47 -22.02 -5.46
N LEU A 14 -10.40 -23.03 -4.63
CA LEU A 14 -11.02 -23.04 -3.29
C LEU A 14 -10.00 -23.46 -2.24
N MET A 15 -8.81 -22.84 -2.27
CA MET A 15 -8.09 -22.70 -1.03
C MET A 15 -8.74 -21.54 -0.28
N THR A 16 -9.78 -21.86 0.48
CA THR A 16 -10.19 -21.03 1.60
C THR A 16 -9.03 -21.02 2.58
N PHE A 17 -8.16 -20.05 2.47
CA PHE A 17 -7.26 -19.71 3.56
C PHE A 17 -8.14 -19.20 4.69
N SER A 18 -8.59 -20.11 5.54
CA SER A 18 -9.07 -19.77 6.86
C SER A 18 -7.87 -19.36 7.71
N VAL A 19 -7.23 -18.26 7.36
CA VAL A 19 -6.31 -17.57 8.26
C VAL A 19 -7.20 -16.75 9.18
N GLY A 20 -7.16 -17.05 10.41
CA GLY A 20 -8.07 -16.72 11.47
C GLY A 20 -8.14 -15.27 11.90
N CYS A 21 -8.49 -14.40 10.99
CA CYS A 21 -9.16 -13.13 11.25
C CYS A 21 -10.38 -13.12 10.34
N ALA A 22 -11.52 -12.75 10.87
CA ALA A 22 -12.84 -12.78 10.26
C ALA A 22 -12.88 -12.90 8.73
N GLN A 23 -13.71 -13.82 8.21
CA GLN A 23 -13.88 -14.03 6.79
C GLN A 23 -14.18 -12.71 6.07
N ILE A 24 -13.24 -12.22 5.28
CA ILE A 24 -13.49 -11.13 4.33
C ILE A 24 -14.25 -11.75 3.17
N THR A 25 -15.57 -11.54 3.13
CA THR A 25 -16.37 -11.88 1.95
C THR A 25 -16.21 -10.76 0.93
N ILE A 26 -15.27 -10.90 0.01
CA ILE A 26 -15.18 -9.99 -1.13
C ILE A 26 -16.37 -10.28 -2.04
N LYS A 27 -17.41 -9.48 -1.97
CA LYS A 27 -18.45 -9.46 -2.99
C LYS A 27 -17.93 -8.70 -4.20
N ARG A 28 -17.74 -9.40 -5.30
CA ARG A 28 -17.42 -8.82 -6.59
C ARG A 28 -18.56 -7.88 -6.98
N GLY A 29 -18.36 -6.57 -6.99
CA GLY A 29 -19.34 -5.66 -7.56
C GLY A 29 -19.58 -4.32 -6.86
N ASP A 30 -19.17 -4.15 -5.62
CA ASP A 30 -19.23 -2.85 -4.96
C ASP A 30 -17.90 -2.66 -4.21
N ILE A 31 -17.02 -1.83 -4.76
CA ILE A 31 -15.94 -1.21 -3.98
C ILE A 31 -16.63 -0.12 -3.14
N ASP A 32 -17.39 -0.56 -2.17
CA ASP A 32 -17.75 0.30 -1.06
C ASP A 32 -16.49 0.38 -0.19
N THR A 33 -15.77 1.50 -0.27
CA THR A 33 -14.61 1.83 0.57
C THR A 33 -15.01 2.04 2.03
N GLY A 34 -16.19 1.61 2.41
CA GLY A 34 -16.63 1.48 3.78
C GLY A 34 -16.15 0.17 4.35
N PHE A 35 -15.18 0.24 5.30
CA PHE A 35 -14.83 -0.87 6.16
C PHE A 35 -16.07 -1.67 6.51
N THR A 36 -16.07 -2.94 6.13
CA THR A 36 -16.81 -3.91 6.91
C THR A 36 -16.18 -3.87 8.29
N LYS A 37 -16.89 -3.31 9.27
CA LYS A 37 -16.56 -3.53 10.69
C LYS A 37 -16.26 -5.00 10.79
N SER A 38 -15.00 -5.34 11.04
CA SER A 38 -14.61 -6.72 11.31
C SER A 38 -15.60 -7.22 12.35
N ASP A 39 -16.30 -8.31 12.06
CA ASP A 39 -17.31 -8.81 12.99
C ASP A 39 -16.61 -9.36 14.24
N TYR A 40 -16.45 -8.50 15.22
CA TYR A 40 -15.84 -8.87 16.51
C TYR A 40 -16.81 -9.62 17.43
N SER A 41 -17.98 -10.06 16.94
CA SER A 41 -19.02 -10.72 17.74
C SER A 41 -18.53 -12.03 18.42
N MET A 42 -17.49 -12.66 17.87
CA MET A 42 -16.85 -13.83 18.49
C MET A 42 -16.03 -13.49 19.75
N PHE A 43 -15.62 -12.24 19.91
CA PHE A 43 -14.84 -11.79 21.06
C PHE A 43 -15.76 -11.17 22.10
N LYS A 44 -15.86 -11.81 23.25
CA LYS A 44 -16.79 -11.38 24.32
C LYS A 44 -16.20 -10.30 25.21
N ASN A 45 -14.90 -10.16 25.22
CA ASN A 45 -14.18 -9.27 26.12
C ASN A 45 -13.49 -8.15 25.32
N LYS A 46 -13.44 -6.97 25.91
CA LYS A 46 -12.76 -5.81 25.38
C LYS A 46 -11.88 -5.18 26.45
N LYS A 47 -10.68 -4.76 26.08
CA LYS A 47 -9.76 -4.02 26.95
C LYS A 47 -9.13 -2.86 26.17
N SER A 48 -8.98 -1.70 26.81
CA SER A 48 -8.18 -0.60 26.27
C SER A 48 -6.80 -0.58 26.95
N VAL A 49 -5.78 -0.33 26.16
CA VAL A 49 -4.39 -0.19 26.61
C VAL A 49 -3.89 1.18 26.18
N THR A 50 -3.20 1.89 27.05
CA THR A 50 -2.55 3.16 26.72
C THR A 50 -1.14 3.13 27.27
N LEU A 51 -0.15 3.38 26.39
CA LEU A 51 1.25 3.44 26.71
C LEU A 51 1.81 4.76 26.19
N LYS A 52 2.76 5.37 26.91
CA LYS A 52 3.37 6.63 26.53
C LYS A 52 4.87 6.58 26.81
N PHE A 53 5.66 7.09 25.87
CA PHE A 53 7.11 7.08 25.92
C PHE A 53 7.66 8.44 25.50
N ASP A 54 8.60 8.94 26.27
CA ASP A 54 9.36 10.12 25.89
C ASP A 54 10.37 9.75 24.80
N LEU A 55 10.39 10.51 23.70
CA LEU A 55 11.41 10.40 22.67
C LEU A 55 12.31 11.63 22.72
N ASP A 56 13.60 11.42 22.48
CA ASP A 56 14.52 12.55 22.32
C ASP A 56 14.32 13.18 20.92
N LYS A 57 13.92 14.44 20.90
CA LYS A 57 13.65 15.20 19.66
C LYS A 57 14.87 15.33 18.72
N ASN A 58 16.08 15.14 19.24
CA ASN A 58 17.31 15.22 18.45
C ASN A 58 17.74 13.87 17.89
N THR A 59 17.00 12.81 18.20
CA THR A 59 17.27 11.44 17.75
C THR A 59 16.26 11.04 16.70
N LYS A 60 16.74 10.64 15.51
CA LYS A 60 15.89 9.93 14.55
C LYS A 60 15.74 8.47 15.01
N TYR A 61 14.52 8.07 15.29
CA TYR A 61 14.20 6.72 15.73
C TYR A 61 13.82 5.84 14.55
N ASP A 62 14.08 4.55 14.70
CA ASP A 62 13.40 3.50 13.92
C ASP A 62 12.08 3.17 14.63
N LEU A 63 10.97 3.12 13.88
CA LEU A 63 9.66 2.73 14.38
C LEU A 63 9.28 1.38 13.79
N GLU A 64 9.14 0.37 14.64
CA GLU A 64 8.66 -0.95 14.24
C GLU A 64 7.26 -1.20 14.79
N ILE A 65 6.32 -1.55 13.90
CA ILE A 65 4.96 -1.95 14.27
C ILE A 65 4.69 -3.34 13.71
N SER A 66 4.36 -4.29 14.58
CA SER A 66 3.98 -5.66 14.18
C SER A 66 2.63 -6.02 14.76
N ASN A 67 1.64 -6.22 13.88
CA ASN A 67 0.27 -6.52 14.27
C ASN A 67 -0.39 -7.49 13.29
N ASP A 68 -0.41 -8.77 13.58
CA ASP A 68 -0.98 -9.79 12.69
C ASP A 68 -2.48 -9.57 12.40
N CYS A 69 -3.20 -8.83 13.25
CA CYS A 69 -4.65 -8.73 13.15
C CYS A 69 -5.19 -7.51 13.87
N GLY A 70 -5.96 -6.71 13.15
CA GLY A 70 -6.55 -5.45 13.58
C GLY A 70 -5.92 -4.24 12.89
N ASN A 71 -6.62 -3.14 12.88
CA ASN A 71 -6.21 -1.91 12.22
C ASN A 71 -4.94 -1.31 12.85
N VAL A 72 -4.16 -0.63 12.01
CA VAL A 72 -3.01 0.18 12.44
C VAL A 72 -3.21 1.61 11.95
N GLU A 73 -3.27 2.55 12.88
CA GLU A 73 -3.29 3.99 12.57
C GLU A 73 -2.00 4.63 13.09
N VAL A 74 -1.25 5.30 12.21
CA VAL A 74 -0.08 6.13 12.59
C VAL A 74 -0.42 7.58 12.25
N LEU A 75 -0.55 8.40 13.28
CA LEU A 75 -1.06 9.76 13.17
C LEU A 75 -0.13 10.74 13.91
N PRO A 76 -0.09 12.03 13.53
CA PRO A 76 0.69 13.02 14.26
C PRO A 76 0.11 13.24 15.67
N SER A 77 1.01 13.45 16.62
CA SER A 77 0.69 13.81 17.99
C SER A 77 0.83 15.32 18.21
N SER A 78 -0.02 15.88 19.04
CA SER A 78 0.18 17.23 19.58
C SER A 78 1.13 17.26 20.78
N SER A 79 1.57 16.11 21.27
CA SER A 79 2.50 15.97 22.39
C SER A 79 3.90 15.58 21.89
N ASP A 80 4.90 15.78 22.76
CA ASP A 80 6.27 15.35 22.49
C ASP A 80 6.53 13.87 22.78
N GLN A 81 5.47 13.10 23.05
CA GLN A 81 5.54 11.69 23.42
C GLN A 81 5.04 10.80 22.26
N LEU A 82 5.65 9.64 22.14
CA LEU A 82 5.08 8.51 21.42
C LEU A 82 3.94 7.94 22.27
N GLU A 83 2.72 7.96 21.77
CA GLU A 83 1.56 7.43 22.47
C GLU A 83 0.96 6.25 21.70
N VAL A 84 0.75 5.14 22.40
CA VAL A 84 0.17 3.92 21.82
C VAL A 84 -1.15 3.62 22.51
N TYR A 85 -2.21 3.62 21.72
CA TYR A 85 -3.55 3.23 22.14
C TYR A 85 -3.93 1.92 21.48
N GLY A 86 -4.30 0.93 22.29
CA GLY A 86 -4.77 -0.36 21.81
C GLY A 86 -6.19 -0.64 22.24
N GLU A 87 -7.05 -1.01 21.29
CA GLU A 87 -8.33 -1.64 21.57
C GLU A 87 -8.19 -3.14 21.33
N VAL A 88 -8.26 -3.91 22.42
CA VAL A 88 -8.08 -5.36 22.38
C VAL A 88 -9.42 -6.05 22.54
N TYR A 89 -9.76 -6.91 21.60
CA TYR A 89 -10.91 -7.80 21.63
C TYR A 89 -10.43 -9.24 21.80
N TYR A 90 -10.92 -9.96 22.81
CA TYR A 90 -10.41 -11.30 23.13
C TYR A 90 -11.48 -12.30 23.55
N THR A 91 -11.19 -13.59 23.39
CA THR A 91 -12.10 -14.70 23.71
C THR A 91 -12.03 -15.09 25.19
N ASP A 92 -13.04 -15.86 25.67
CA ASP A 92 -13.11 -16.39 27.04
C ASP A 92 -12.19 -17.61 27.28
N LYS A 93 -11.07 -17.75 26.58
CA LYS A 93 -10.12 -18.82 26.87
C LYS A 93 -9.61 -18.72 28.31
N LYS A 94 -9.59 -19.84 29.04
CA LYS A 94 -9.26 -19.86 30.48
C LYS A 94 -7.92 -19.21 30.83
N ASP A 95 -7.00 -19.15 29.89
CA ASP A 95 -5.63 -18.63 30.11
C ASP A 95 -5.48 -17.18 29.72
N ILE A 96 -6.45 -16.58 28.98
CA ILE A 96 -6.44 -15.16 28.65
C ILE A 96 -7.09 -14.41 29.80
N SER A 97 -6.27 -13.80 30.64
CA SER A 97 -6.74 -12.93 31.72
C SER A 97 -6.71 -11.47 31.28
N GLU A 98 -7.48 -10.64 31.96
CA GLU A 98 -7.42 -9.19 31.81
C GLU A 98 -6.03 -8.60 32.10
N ASN A 99 -5.20 -9.34 32.83
CA ASN A 99 -3.82 -8.97 33.17
C ASN A 99 -2.79 -9.39 32.11
N TYR A 100 -3.23 -10.06 31.02
CA TYR A 100 -2.33 -10.40 29.94
C TYR A 100 -1.83 -9.12 29.23
N GLU A 101 -0.53 -9.08 28.97
CA GLU A 101 0.09 -7.99 28.21
C GLU A 101 -0.12 -8.23 26.71
N PHE A 102 -1.21 -7.70 26.18
CA PHE A 102 -1.58 -7.87 24.76
C PHE A 102 -0.68 -7.11 23.79
N ILE A 103 -0.09 -6.02 24.26
CA ILE A 103 0.77 -5.15 23.45
C ILE A 103 2.09 -5.02 24.20
N LYS A 104 3.19 -5.39 23.53
CA LYS A 104 4.55 -5.16 23.99
C LYS A 104 5.09 -3.92 23.30
N CYS A 105 5.53 -2.97 24.09
CA CYS A 105 6.24 -1.80 23.59
C CYS A 105 7.62 -1.73 24.23
N HIS A 106 8.59 -1.41 23.41
CA HIS A 106 9.97 -1.19 23.84
C HIS A 106 10.49 0.07 23.17
N VAL A 107 11.04 0.96 23.94
CA VAL A 107 11.73 2.15 23.43
C VAL A 107 13.12 2.20 24.07
N ASP A 108 14.14 2.27 23.24
CA ASP A 108 15.53 2.46 23.63
C ASP A 108 16.15 3.65 22.89
N ASP A 109 17.47 3.75 22.85
CA ASP A 109 18.19 4.93 22.34
C ASP A 109 17.82 5.29 20.88
N LYS A 110 17.40 4.35 20.06
CA LYS A 110 17.09 4.56 18.62
C LYS A 110 15.94 3.74 18.07
N LEU A 111 15.34 2.87 18.86
CA LEU A 111 14.28 1.99 18.43
C LEU A 111 13.01 2.18 19.26
N ALA A 112 11.89 2.39 18.60
CA ALA A 112 10.56 2.29 19.17
C ALA A 112 9.85 1.07 18.54
N SER A 113 9.64 0.02 19.29
CA SER A 113 9.02 -1.22 18.82
C SER A 113 7.69 -1.44 19.51
N ILE A 114 6.62 -1.65 18.71
CA ILE A 114 5.25 -1.87 19.15
C ILE A 114 4.75 -3.18 18.53
N LYS A 115 4.45 -4.17 19.36
CA LYS A 115 4.09 -5.52 18.87
C LYS A 115 2.85 -6.06 19.58
N ALA A 116 1.90 -6.61 18.81
CA ALA A 116 0.86 -7.46 19.37
C ALA A 116 1.51 -8.74 19.94
N ASN A 117 1.29 -9.00 21.24
CA ASN A 117 1.97 -10.09 21.94
C ASN A 117 1.33 -11.44 21.67
N ARG A 118 1.78 -12.13 20.63
CA ARG A 118 1.29 -13.44 20.17
C ARG A 118 2.04 -14.65 20.74
N GLU A 119 2.93 -14.49 21.72
CA GLU A 119 3.79 -15.59 22.22
C GLU A 119 3.01 -16.82 22.67
N LYS A 120 1.82 -16.63 23.26
CA LYS A 120 1.00 -17.72 23.81
C LYS A 120 -0.29 -17.97 23.07
N TYR A 121 -0.73 -17.02 22.23
CA TYR A 121 -2.08 -17.01 21.66
C TYR A 121 -2.04 -16.79 20.16
N LYS A 122 -3.02 -17.39 19.47
CA LYS A 122 -3.16 -17.27 18.03
C LYS A 122 -4.01 -16.05 17.67
N THR A 123 -4.04 -15.72 16.40
CA THR A 123 -4.84 -14.60 15.84
C THR A 123 -6.33 -14.70 16.18
N ASN A 124 -6.89 -15.93 16.25
CA ASN A 124 -8.29 -16.13 16.63
C ASN A 124 -8.57 -15.94 18.13
N ASP A 125 -7.57 -15.77 18.95
CA ASP A 125 -7.74 -15.65 20.39
C ASP A 125 -7.95 -14.20 20.81
N PHE A 126 -7.34 -13.26 20.08
CA PHE A 126 -7.56 -11.84 20.26
C PHE A 126 -7.19 -11.02 19.00
N ILE A 127 -7.76 -9.84 18.91
CA ILE A 127 -7.46 -8.81 17.89
C ILE A 127 -7.03 -7.55 18.63
N VAL A 128 -6.09 -6.82 18.03
CA VAL A 128 -5.63 -5.52 18.55
C VAL A 128 -5.76 -4.46 17.47
N ASN A 129 -6.61 -3.47 17.68
CA ASN A 129 -6.56 -2.25 16.88
C ASN A 129 -5.55 -1.30 17.53
N LEU A 130 -4.57 -0.89 16.79
CA LEU A 130 -3.49 0.00 17.24
C LEU A 130 -3.69 1.41 16.68
N LYS A 131 -3.59 2.39 17.54
CA LYS A 131 -3.44 3.79 17.18
C LYS A 131 -2.16 4.32 17.78
N VAL A 132 -1.22 4.69 16.95
CA VAL A 132 0.09 5.19 17.32
C VAL A 132 0.14 6.67 16.99
N LEU A 133 0.24 7.51 18.02
CA LEU A 133 0.43 8.94 17.86
C LEU A 133 1.92 9.24 17.97
N VAL A 134 2.48 9.81 16.90
CA VAL A 134 3.91 10.10 16.82
C VAL A 134 4.16 11.59 16.99
N PRO A 135 5.17 12.00 17.77
CA PRO A 135 5.55 13.40 17.89
C PRO A 135 6.03 13.97 16.54
N GLU A 136 5.98 15.28 16.40
CA GLU A 136 6.47 15.98 15.22
C GLU A 136 8.00 15.93 15.17
N GLN A 137 8.53 14.85 14.60
CA GLN A 137 9.95 14.65 14.32
C GLN A 137 10.12 13.70 13.14
N ASP A 138 11.29 13.74 12.51
CA ASP A 138 11.65 12.80 11.45
C ASP A 138 12.08 11.46 12.04
N PHE A 139 11.62 10.37 11.43
CA PHE A 139 12.08 9.02 11.74
C PHE A 139 13.15 8.59 10.73
N ALA A 140 14.12 7.77 11.17
CA ALA A 140 15.09 7.20 10.25
C ALA A 140 14.45 6.10 9.43
N LYS A 141 13.74 5.20 10.08
CA LYS A 141 13.08 4.06 9.44
C LYS A 141 11.72 3.78 10.07
N VAL A 142 10.78 3.40 9.24
CA VAL A 142 9.49 2.85 9.68
C VAL A 142 9.28 1.50 9.03
N ASN A 143 9.00 0.50 9.85
CA ASN A 143 8.71 -0.84 9.40
C ASN A 143 7.37 -1.29 9.98
N ILE A 144 6.39 -1.56 9.11
CA ILE A 144 5.06 -2.04 9.50
C ILE A 144 4.86 -3.44 8.90
N ASP A 145 4.72 -4.42 9.76
CA ASP A 145 4.42 -5.80 9.41
C ASP A 145 3.04 -6.17 9.95
N THR A 146 2.11 -6.44 9.04
CA THR A 146 0.75 -6.82 9.38
C THR A 146 0.29 -7.97 8.47
N SER A 147 -0.84 -8.60 8.80
CA SER A 147 -1.38 -9.64 7.91
C SER A 147 -2.71 -9.24 7.29
N ASN A 148 -3.48 -8.44 7.99
CA ASN A 148 -4.84 -8.10 7.58
C ASN A 148 -5.23 -6.73 8.11
N ASP A 149 -6.32 -6.19 7.56
CA ASP A 149 -6.99 -4.97 8.00
C ASP A 149 -6.40 -3.67 7.44
N GLU A 150 -6.84 -2.53 7.93
CA GLU A 150 -6.48 -1.22 7.42
C GLU A 150 -5.23 -0.66 8.09
N ILE A 151 -4.37 -0.08 7.28
CA ILE A 151 -3.22 0.70 7.71
C ILE A 151 -3.47 2.15 7.27
N VAL A 152 -3.60 3.06 8.21
CA VAL A 152 -3.80 4.49 7.96
C VAL A 152 -2.59 5.26 8.47
N ILE A 153 -1.95 6.02 7.57
CA ILE A 153 -0.79 6.84 7.89
C ILE A 153 -1.06 8.26 7.43
N ASN A 154 -0.99 9.22 8.32
CA ASN A 154 -1.22 10.61 7.99
C ASN A 154 -0.12 11.51 8.53
N SER A 155 0.33 12.45 7.69
CA SER A 155 1.26 13.53 8.06
C SER A 155 2.52 12.99 8.73
N PHE A 156 3.19 12.04 8.06
CA PHE A 156 4.33 11.32 8.60
C PHE A 156 5.59 11.53 7.76
N ASN A 157 6.75 11.71 8.42
CA ASN A 157 8.01 11.91 7.73
C ASN A 157 9.04 10.86 8.15
N CYS A 158 9.69 10.22 7.17
CA CYS A 158 10.82 9.32 7.44
C CYS A 158 11.79 9.22 6.25
N ASP A 159 13.01 8.74 6.52
CA ASP A 159 13.98 8.49 5.47
C ASP A 159 13.66 7.17 4.73
N GLU A 160 13.24 6.13 5.47
CA GLU A 160 12.91 4.81 4.91
C GLU A 160 11.56 4.30 5.44
N PHE A 161 10.70 3.81 4.54
CA PHE A 161 9.41 3.22 4.87
C PHE A 161 9.26 1.84 4.26
N TYR A 162 8.94 0.85 5.09
CA TYR A 162 8.70 -0.54 4.67
C TYR A 162 7.34 -0.98 5.19
N LEU A 163 6.53 -1.52 4.29
CA LEU A 163 5.25 -2.15 4.62
C LEU A 163 5.17 -3.53 4.00
N ASP A 164 4.89 -4.53 4.80
CA ASP A 164 4.53 -5.88 4.35
C ASP A 164 3.18 -6.28 4.93
N THR A 165 2.23 -6.62 4.07
CA THR A 165 0.92 -7.12 4.50
C THR A 165 0.32 -8.10 3.50
N SER A 166 -0.35 -9.14 4.00
CA SER A 166 -0.98 -10.14 3.14
C SER A 166 -2.34 -9.69 2.60
N ASN A 167 -3.19 -9.08 3.43
CA ASN A 167 -4.55 -8.70 3.05
C ASN A 167 -4.94 -7.33 3.63
N GLY A 168 -4.05 -6.36 3.53
CA GLY A 168 -4.26 -5.05 4.12
C GLY A 168 -4.61 -3.99 3.07
N ILE A 169 -5.20 -2.91 3.55
CA ILE A 169 -5.43 -1.70 2.76
C ILE A 169 -4.55 -0.60 3.33
N LEU A 170 -3.61 -0.10 2.54
CA LEU A 170 -2.83 1.07 2.92
C LEU A 170 -3.53 2.33 2.45
N LYS A 171 -3.76 3.25 3.37
CA LYS A 171 -4.13 4.64 3.09
C LYS A 171 -3.10 5.56 3.70
N MET A 172 -2.37 6.25 2.86
CA MET A 172 -1.35 7.20 3.30
C MET A 172 -1.61 8.57 2.69
N LYS A 173 -1.52 9.60 3.51
CA LYS A 173 -1.66 10.98 3.02
C LYS A 173 -0.74 11.97 3.73
N GLU A 174 -0.47 13.08 3.04
CA GLU A 174 0.27 14.22 3.60
C GLU A 174 1.61 13.80 4.21
N SER A 175 2.27 12.80 3.62
CA SER A 175 3.50 12.19 4.15
C SER A 175 4.70 12.52 3.26
N LYS A 176 5.89 12.60 3.88
CA LYS A 176 7.13 12.84 3.16
C LYS A 176 8.14 11.76 3.48
N ILE A 177 8.49 10.98 2.46
CA ILE A 177 9.30 9.76 2.59
C ILE A 177 10.40 9.80 1.52
N ALA A 178 11.66 9.54 1.92
CA ALA A 178 12.71 9.48 0.91
C ALA A 178 12.63 8.15 0.13
N ASN A 179 12.67 7.02 0.81
CA ASN A 179 12.64 5.72 0.15
C ASN A 179 11.50 4.86 0.71
N SER A 180 10.71 4.22 -0.15
CA SER A 180 9.66 3.32 0.31
C SER A 180 9.58 2.02 -0.47
N ASP A 181 9.27 0.93 0.23
CA ASP A 181 9.00 -0.39 -0.32
C ASP A 181 7.69 -0.92 0.31
N ILE A 182 6.66 -1.05 -0.52
CA ILE A 182 5.30 -1.39 -0.12
C ILE A 182 4.90 -2.71 -0.78
N ASN A 183 4.71 -3.75 0.03
CA ASN A 183 4.34 -5.08 -0.43
C ASN A 183 2.98 -5.49 0.11
N ILE A 184 1.97 -5.63 -0.76
CA ILE A 184 0.60 -6.01 -0.41
C ILE A 184 0.14 -7.15 -1.31
N SER A 185 -0.14 -8.34 -0.74
CA SER A 185 -0.60 -9.45 -1.60
C SER A 185 -2.05 -9.29 -2.04
N ASN A 186 -2.95 -8.92 -1.13
CA ASN A 186 -4.38 -8.73 -1.45
C ASN A 186 -4.92 -7.52 -0.68
N GLY A 187 -5.33 -6.49 -1.39
CA GLY A 187 -5.85 -5.28 -0.74
C GLY A 187 -5.79 -4.09 -1.69
N SER A 188 -5.39 -2.93 -1.18
CA SER A 188 -5.17 -1.76 -2.02
C SER A 188 -4.10 -0.84 -1.44
N VAL A 189 -3.50 -0.05 -2.32
CA VAL A 189 -2.60 1.07 -1.96
C VAL A 189 -3.27 2.35 -2.43
N ASP A 190 -3.54 3.25 -1.51
CA ASP A 190 -4.08 4.59 -1.79
C ASP A 190 -3.12 5.63 -1.17
N LEU A 191 -2.33 6.28 -2.03
CA LEU A 191 -1.41 7.34 -1.65
C LEU A 191 -1.96 8.67 -2.14
N LYS A 192 -2.00 9.64 -1.24
CA LYS A 192 -2.59 10.94 -1.54
C LYS A 192 -1.79 12.08 -0.94
N ASP A 193 -1.67 13.18 -1.70
CA ASP A 193 -1.06 14.43 -1.23
C ASP A 193 0.30 14.19 -0.54
N SER A 194 1.11 13.27 -1.04
CA SER A 194 2.35 12.79 -0.40
C SER A 194 3.54 12.92 -1.34
N ASN A 195 4.76 12.94 -0.75
CA ASN A 195 5.99 13.13 -1.50
C ASN A 195 6.98 12.01 -1.22
N PHE A 196 7.53 11.44 -2.29
CA PHE A 196 8.55 10.40 -2.25
C PHE A 196 9.74 10.77 -3.12
N ALA A 197 10.97 10.36 -2.74
CA ALA A 197 12.03 10.35 -3.72
C ALA A 197 11.96 9.03 -4.51
N ASP A 198 12.09 7.90 -3.84
CA ASP A 198 12.01 6.58 -4.47
C ASP A 198 10.85 5.79 -3.86
N ILE A 199 9.98 5.23 -4.71
CA ILE A 199 8.86 4.42 -4.26
C ILE A 199 8.75 3.14 -5.10
N VAL A 200 8.73 2.00 -4.41
CA VAL A 200 8.45 0.69 -4.99
C VAL A 200 7.16 0.13 -4.38
N ILE A 201 6.22 -0.28 -5.23
CA ILE A 201 4.94 -0.86 -4.82
C ILE A 201 4.74 -2.19 -5.54
N ASN A 202 4.59 -3.26 -4.77
CA ASN A 202 4.34 -4.60 -5.29
C ASN A 202 3.01 -5.14 -4.77
N THR A 203 2.12 -5.52 -5.70
CA THR A 203 0.84 -6.12 -5.34
C THR A 203 0.55 -7.36 -6.19
N SER A 204 -0.26 -8.30 -5.65
CA SER A 204 -0.71 -9.45 -6.45
C SER A 204 -2.15 -9.29 -6.92
N ASN A 205 -3.08 -8.90 -6.03
CA ASN A 205 -4.50 -8.77 -6.36
C ASN A 205 -5.06 -7.46 -5.81
N SER A 206 -4.40 -6.37 -6.13
CA SER A 206 -4.69 -5.08 -5.46
C SER A 206 -4.68 -3.95 -6.47
N GLU A 207 -5.42 -2.93 -6.14
CA GLU A 207 -5.36 -1.64 -6.82
C GLU A 207 -4.20 -0.82 -6.24
N ILE A 208 -3.48 -0.13 -7.12
CA ILE A 208 -2.50 0.91 -6.78
C ILE A 208 -3.08 2.23 -7.27
N ALA A 209 -3.33 3.16 -6.36
CA ALA A 209 -3.82 4.50 -6.67
C ALA A 209 -2.91 5.57 -6.05
N LEU A 210 -2.32 6.40 -6.89
CA LEU A 210 -1.57 7.59 -6.51
C LEU A 210 -2.34 8.83 -6.97
N ASN A 211 -2.68 9.70 -6.03
CA ASN A 211 -3.46 10.91 -6.29
C ASN A 211 -2.72 12.13 -5.72
N ASN A 212 -2.40 13.09 -6.58
CA ASN A 212 -1.64 14.28 -6.17
C ASN A 212 -0.41 13.90 -5.33
N THR A 213 0.30 12.87 -5.79
CA THR A 213 1.46 12.30 -5.09
C THR A 213 2.71 12.55 -5.93
N GLU A 214 3.67 13.26 -5.36
CA GLU A 214 4.93 13.56 -6.01
C GLU A 214 5.94 12.43 -5.77
N PHE A 215 6.71 12.11 -6.80
CA PHE A 215 7.82 11.16 -6.72
C PHE A 215 8.92 11.54 -7.72
N VAL A 216 10.16 11.15 -7.44
CA VAL A 216 11.24 11.20 -8.42
C VAL A 216 11.25 9.89 -9.21
N ASN A 217 11.26 8.75 -8.51
CA ASN A 217 11.24 7.43 -9.12
C ASN A 217 10.07 6.61 -8.58
N LEU A 218 9.24 6.07 -9.49
CA LEU A 218 8.15 5.15 -9.17
C LEU A 218 8.32 3.83 -9.91
N GLU A 219 8.33 2.73 -9.15
CA GLU A 219 8.16 1.38 -9.68
C GLU A 219 6.88 0.78 -9.08
N GLY A 220 5.87 0.51 -9.93
CA GLY A 220 4.58 -0.06 -9.56
C GLY A 220 4.33 -1.38 -10.27
N ASN A 221 4.21 -2.47 -9.52
CA ASN A 221 4.00 -3.81 -10.04
C ASN A 221 2.70 -4.40 -9.51
N ALA A 222 1.78 -4.77 -10.40
CA ALA A 222 0.55 -5.48 -10.06
C ALA A 222 0.39 -6.75 -10.90
N SER A 223 -0.26 -7.78 -10.35
CA SER A 223 -0.61 -8.96 -11.15
C SER A 223 -2.07 -8.94 -11.57
N ASN A 224 -2.98 -8.56 -10.68
CA ASN A 224 -4.42 -8.52 -10.96
C ASN A 224 -5.05 -7.35 -10.21
N GLY A 225 -5.11 -6.23 -10.82
CA GLY A 225 -5.70 -5.02 -10.24
C GLY A 225 -5.55 -3.89 -11.24
N SER A 226 -5.88 -2.68 -10.85
CA SER A 226 -5.57 -1.50 -11.64
C SER A 226 -4.35 -0.77 -11.09
N ILE A 227 -3.65 -0.06 -11.96
CA ILE A 227 -2.67 0.94 -11.55
C ILE A 227 -3.17 2.29 -12.05
N GLU A 228 -3.36 3.21 -11.11
CA GLU A 228 -3.81 4.57 -11.39
C GLU A 228 -2.82 5.58 -10.83
N VAL A 229 -2.22 6.39 -11.70
CA VAL A 229 -1.31 7.46 -11.33
C VAL A 229 -1.88 8.77 -11.86
N ASN A 230 -2.48 9.53 -10.98
CA ASN A 230 -3.12 10.80 -11.29
C ASN A 230 -2.24 11.97 -10.86
N ASP A 231 -2.23 13.04 -11.69
CA ASP A 231 -1.50 14.27 -11.41
C ASP A 231 0.03 14.06 -11.24
N VAL A 232 0.66 13.39 -12.21
CA VAL A 232 2.13 13.26 -12.24
C VAL A 232 2.77 14.64 -12.26
N SER A 233 3.72 14.86 -11.34
CA SER A 233 4.39 16.15 -11.19
C SER A 233 5.64 16.28 -12.07
N ASN A 234 6.13 17.51 -12.23
CA ASN A 234 7.34 17.81 -13.01
C ASN A 234 8.65 17.37 -12.34
N ILE A 235 8.63 16.86 -11.12
CA ILE A 235 9.82 16.28 -10.47
C ILE A 235 10.03 14.81 -10.83
N ALA A 236 9.06 14.16 -11.49
CA ALA A 236 9.16 12.77 -11.88
C ALA A 236 10.26 12.58 -12.95
N GLU A 237 11.19 11.66 -12.70
CA GLU A 237 12.27 11.30 -13.62
C GLU A 237 12.07 9.89 -14.19
N ASN A 238 11.67 8.90 -13.35
CA ASN A 238 11.46 7.53 -13.78
C ASN A 238 10.08 7.00 -13.39
N LEU A 239 9.43 6.33 -14.34
CA LEU A 239 8.11 5.74 -14.18
C LEU A 239 8.07 4.35 -14.79
N ILE A 240 8.11 3.31 -13.93
CA ILE A 240 8.04 1.91 -14.35
C ILE A 240 6.75 1.32 -13.80
N LEU A 241 5.81 0.96 -14.66
CA LEU A 241 4.55 0.36 -14.27
C LEU A 241 4.31 -0.94 -15.03
N THR A 242 4.11 -2.02 -14.30
CA THR A 242 3.81 -3.34 -14.88
C THR A 242 2.56 -3.95 -14.27
N ASN A 243 1.71 -4.49 -15.13
CA ASN A 243 0.50 -5.21 -14.69
C ASN A 243 0.31 -6.46 -15.57
N SER A 244 0.01 -7.61 -14.96
CA SER A 244 -0.26 -8.80 -15.76
C SER A 244 -1.69 -8.84 -16.28
N ASN A 245 -2.68 -8.49 -15.46
CA ASN A 245 -4.10 -8.63 -15.82
C ASN A 245 -4.93 -7.45 -15.28
N GLY A 246 -4.75 -6.31 -15.85
CA GLY A 246 -5.54 -5.14 -15.46
C GLY A 246 -5.08 -3.86 -16.14
N PRO A 247 -5.88 -2.81 -16.08
CA PRO A 247 -5.58 -1.56 -16.73
C PRO A 247 -4.50 -0.77 -16.00
N ILE A 248 -3.79 0.05 -16.77
CA ILE A 248 -2.89 1.08 -16.28
C ILE A 248 -3.38 2.43 -16.79
N ASN A 249 -3.70 3.34 -15.88
CA ASN A 249 -4.15 4.69 -16.19
C ASN A 249 -3.18 5.71 -15.63
N ILE A 250 -2.72 6.62 -16.48
CA ILE A 250 -1.75 7.65 -16.09
C ILE A 250 -2.24 9.00 -16.59
N ASP A 251 -2.18 10.01 -15.72
CA ASP A 251 -2.45 11.40 -16.09
C ASP A 251 -1.15 12.20 -16.09
N LEU A 252 -0.69 12.54 -17.29
CA LEU A 252 0.49 13.35 -17.57
C LEU A 252 0.14 14.80 -17.97
N SER A 253 -1.12 15.21 -17.83
CA SER A 253 -1.59 16.50 -18.33
C SER A 253 -0.87 17.71 -17.72
N ASN A 254 -0.26 17.55 -16.56
CA ASN A 254 0.49 18.59 -15.85
C ASN A 254 2.02 18.47 -16.01
N VAL A 255 2.50 17.48 -16.77
CA VAL A 255 3.93 17.28 -16.97
C VAL A 255 4.46 18.22 -18.06
N GLU A 256 5.38 19.08 -17.68
CA GLU A 256 6.08 20.01 -18.58
C GLU A 256 7.47 19.49 -19.01
N ASN A 257 7.94 18.38 -18.43
CA ASN A 257 9.20 17.74 -18.77
C ASN A 257 9.14 17.12 -20.17
N ASP A 258 10.30 16.88 -20.75
CA ASP A 258 10.40 15.98 -21.89
C ASP A 258 9.93 14.59 -21.47
N ILE A 259 9.25 13.87 -22.37
CA ILE A 259 8.67 12.57 -22.05
C ILE A 259 9.23 11.51 -23.01
N LYS A 260 9.70 10.38 -22.45
CA LYS A 260 10.13 9.20 -23.20
C LYS A 260 9.57 7.94 -22.54
N LEU A 261 8.41 7.48 -22.97
CA LEU A 261 7.76 6.28 -22.45
C LEU A 261 7.74 5.17 -23.49
N ASN A 262 8.17 3.98 -23.11
CA ASN A 262 7.98 2.74 -23.85
C ASN A 262 6.73 2.05 -23.34
N LEU A 263 5.79 1.73 -24.24
CA LEU A 263 4.51 1.12 -23.90
C LEU A 263 4.45 -0.30 -24.46
N LEU A 264 4.19 -1.28 -23.59
CA LEU A 264 4.03 -2.68 -23.93
C LEU A 264 2.61 -3.12 -23.55
N GLY A 265 1.71 -3.27 -24.50
CA GLY A 265 0.35 -3.71 -24.26
C GLY A 265 -0.11 -4.70 -25.33
N LEU A 266 -0.77 -5.79 -24.92
CA LEU A 266 -1.31 -6.78 -25.84
C LEU A 266 -2.76 -6.47 -26.27
N ASP A 267 -3.51 -5.73 -25.45
CA ASP A 267 -4.94 -5.46 -25.74
C ASP A 267 -5.14 -4.10 -26.41
N SER A 268 -5.08 -3.01 -25.69
CA SER A 268 -5.21 -1.68 -26.31
C SER A 268 -4.37 -0.62 -25.58
N ILE A 269 -3.82 0.31 -26.35
CA ILE A 269 -3.15 1.48 -25.84
C ILE A 269 -3.95 2.70 -26.28
N ASN A 270 -4.58 3.37 -25.32
CA ASN A 270 -5.32 4.60 -25.52
C ASN A 270 -4.50 5.79 -25.01
N CYS A 271 -3.94 6.58 -25.90
CA CYS A 271 -3.32 7.84 -25.54
C CYS A 271 -4.33 8.97 -25.78
N LYS A 272 -4.87 9.53 -24.71
CA LYS A 272 -5.76 10.72 -24.74
C LYS A 272 -5.04 11.92 -24.16
N ALA A 273 -3.74 11.92 -24.17
CA ALA A 273 -3.01 13.03 -23.64
C ALA A 273 -3.48 14.31 -24.35
N ASN A 274 -3.87 15.31 -23.59
CA ASN A 274 -4.15 16.66 -24.06
C ASN A 274 -2.82 17.35 -24.41
N ILE A 275 -2.00 16.59 -25.04
CA ILE A 275 -0.63 16.85 -25.36
C ILE A 275 -0.71 17.62 -26.66
N ASN A 276 -0.15 18.78 -26.71
CA ASN A 276 -0.06 19.63 -27.91
C ASN A 276 0.37 18.76 -29.10
N GLU A 277 -0.55 18.37 -29.98
CA GLU A 277 -0.37 17.38 -31.07
C GLU A 277 0.86 17.66 -31.97
N SER A 278 1.44 18.83 -31.87
CA SER A 278 2.62 19.23 -32.62
C SER A 278 3.95 18.75 -32.04
N LYS A 279 3.97 18.14 -30.84
CA LYS A 279 5.20 17.79 -30.12
C LYS A 279 5.40 16.30 -29.89
N TYR A 280 4.48 15.43 -30.32
CA TYR A 280 4.54 13.99 -30.06
C TYR A 280 4.77 13.17 -31.30
N LYS A 281 5.66 12.21 -31.21
CA LYS A 281 5.77 11.12 -32.15
C LYS A 281 5.19 9.85 -31.53
N LEU A 282 3.98 9.49 -31.95
CA LEU A 282 3.47 8.12 -31.78
C LEU A 282 4.18 7.26 -32.84
N ASP A 283 5.12 6.46 -32.44
CA ASP A 283 5.71 5.46 -33.33
C ASP A 283 4.92 4.15 -33.13
N GLU A 284 3.88 3.96 -33.94
CA GLU A 284 3.12 2.71 -34.02
C GLU A 284 3.97 1.68 -34.79
N ALA A 285 4.85 0.97 -34.11
CA ALA A 285 5.44 -0.23 -34.71
C ALA A 285 4.47 -1.39 -34.54
N SER A 286 3.94 -1.84 -35.65
CA SER A 286 3.18 -3.10 -35.88
C SER A 286 3.01 -3.99 -34.66
N GLY A 287 2.06 -3.74 -33.81
CA GLY A 287 1.37 -4.71 -32.95
C GLY A 287 1.93 -4.97 -31.57
N GLU A 288 3.15 -4.56 -31.19
CA GLU A 288 3.73 -4.99 -29.91
C GLU A 288 4.39 -3.89 -29.06
N LEU A 289 4.80 -2.77 -29.65
CA LEU A 289 5.50 -1.71 -28.90
C LEU A 289 5.06 -0.34 -29.40
N SER A 290 4.49 0.47 -28.51
CA SER A 290 4.24 1.89 -28.78
C SER A 290 5.16 2.76 -27.93
N LYS A 291 5.62 3.87 -28.49
CA LYS A 291 6.43 4.86 -27.79
C LYS A 291 5.71 6.20 -27.74
N ILE A 292 5.82 6.87 -26.61
CA ILE A 292 5.45 8.26 -26.49
C ILE A 292 6.73 9.06 -26.28
N GLU A 293 7.00 10.00 -27.18
CA GLU A 293 8.12 10.91 -27.06
C GLU A 293 7.58 12.35 -27.17
N ALA A 294 7.87 13.17 -26.19
CA ALA A 294 7.56 14.57 -26.18
C ALA A 294 8.82 15.38 -25.90
N ASP A 295 9.05 16.36 -26.74
CA ASP A 295 10.12 17.33 -26.60
C ASP A 295 9.47 18.68 -26.21
N ASN A 296 9.55 19.02 -24.94
CA ASN A 296 8.98 20.23 -24.36
C ASN A 296 10.04 21.32 -24.13
N ASP A 297 11.23 21.15 -24.73
CA ASP A 297 12.38 22.05 -24.51
C ASP A 297 12.75 22.16 -23.01
N SER A 298 12.60 21.04 -22.26
CA SER A 298 12.90 20.97 -20.84
C SER A 298 14.32 20.42 -20.59
N ASP A 299 14.96 20.91 -19.53
CA ASP A 299 16.24 20.35 -19.06
C ASP A 299 16.06 19.00 -18.36
N HIS A 300 14.81 18.59 -18.08
CA HIS A 300 14.46 17.35 -17.40
C HIS A 300 13.63 16.44 -18.30
N THR A 301 13.84 15.14 -18.20
CA THR A 301 13.11 14.13 -18.99
C THR A 301 12.47 13.11 -18.06
N LEU A 302 11.16 12.89 -18.19
CA LEU A 302 10.48 11.74 -17.62
C LEU A 302 10.71 10.53 -18.52
N ILE A 303 11.38 9.51 -18.00
CA ILE A 303 11.65 8.25 -18.71
C ILE A 303 10.79 7.13 -18.07
N GLY A 304 10.26 6.23 -18.88
CA GLY A 304 9.50 5.14 -18.29
C GLY A 304 9.23 3.97 -19.20
N GLU A 305 8.84 2.86 -18.54
CA GLU A 305 8.38 1.63 -19.16
C GLU A 305 7.02 1.27 -18.56
N ILE A 306 6.00 1.12 -19.40
CA ILE A 306 4.65 0.85 -18.96
C ILE A 306 4.15 -0.38 -19.72
N GLY A 307 3.84 -1.44 -19.01
CA GLY A 307 3.48 -2.71 -19.62
C GLY A 307 2.31 -3.42 -18.95
N THR A 308 1.42 -3.99 -19.76
CA THR A 308 0.40 -4.94 -19.32
C THR A 308 0.31 -6.11 -20.28
N SER A 309 0.04 -7.31 -19.74
CA SER A 309 -0.17 -8.51 -20.58
C SER A 309 -1.62 -8.68 -21.00
N ASN A 310 -2.57 -8.36 -20.14
CA ASN A 310 -4.01 -8.44 -20.43
C ASN A 310 -4.72 -7.24 -19.79
N GLY A 311 -4.70 -6.13 -20.46
CA GLY A 311 -5.35 -4.91 -19.97
C GLY A 311 -5.07 -3.72 -20.86
N ASP A 312 -5.82 -2.65 -20.65
CA ASP A 312 -5.67 -1.41 -21.39
C ASP A 312 -4.66 -0.48 -20.72
N ILE A 313 -3.87 0.22 -21.52
CA ILE A 313 -3.04 1.35 -21.07
C ILE A 313 -3.73 2.63 -21.51
N THR A 314 -4.06 3.50 -20.58
CA THR A 314 -4.63 4.81 -20.85
C THR A 314 -3.72 5.91 -20.32
N ILE A 315 -3.29 6.81 -21.18
CA ILE A 315 -2.47 7.98 -20.83
C ILE A 315 -3.24 9.24 -21.24
N LYS A 316 -3.38 10.17 -20.30
CA LYS A 316 -4.06 11.45 -20.51
C LYS A 316 -3.07 12.59 -20.41
#